data_d3ebeac2f26a533b4f5b8115acc9aae2
#
_entry.id   d3ebeac2f26a533b4f5b8115acc9aae2
#
_cell.length_a   1.000
_cell.length_b   1.000
_cell.length_c   1.000
_cell.angle_alpha   90.00
_cell.angle_beta   90.00
_cell.angle_gamma   90.00
#
_symmetry.space_group_name_H-M   'P 1'
#
loop_
_entity.id
_entity.type
_entity.pdbx_description
1 polymer ?
#
loop_
_entity_poly.entity_id
_entity_poly.type
_entity_poly.pdbx_seq_one_letter_code
_entity_poly.pdbx_strand_id
1 'polypeptide(L)'
;MQDIFVGDTGSGAPLVLIHGFLGSAEMWELQIEYFKKNYRILTPDLPGFGKSRRIKPCDTIEDMANKVLNSLELRKVEKFYLLGHSMGGMIVQEIAKLAGEKILKLICYGTGPMGNIPGRFETMDQSRKKLKFNGLENTANRIAKTWFVEEEKAKYFYLCKKAGKQTSIEAADNGLVAMKNWSGVDNLKNIKNKTLIIWGDQDKAYNYDQVKTLKDNIPNSDLKIIKGCSHNVHLEKPYEFNTIVGEFLKKN
;
A
#
# COMPACT_ATOMS: atom_id res chain seq x y z
N MET A 1 17.60 -2.10 -17.66
CA MET A 1 16.95 -1.24 -16.61
C MET A 1 17.09 -1.99 -15.29
N GLN A 2 17.54 -1.35 -14.21
CA GLN A 2 17.75 -2.04 -12.93
C GLN A 2 16.39 -2.45 -12.32
N ASP A 3 16.28 -3.75 -11.92
CA ASP A 3 15.08 -4.29 -11.28
C ASP A 3 14.98 -3.81 -9.82
N ILE A 4 13.75 -3.70 -9.31
CA ILE A 4 13.50 -3.41 -7.90
C ILE A 4 13.72 -4.67 -7.05
N PHE A 5 14.06 -4.48 -5.79
CA PHE A 5 14.09 -5.58 -4.83
C PHE A 5 12.68 -6.13 -4.62
N VAL A 6 12.55 -7.45 -4.63
CA VAL A 6 11.33 -8.16 -4.24
C VAL A 6 11.70 -9.24 -3.24
N GLY A 7 11.17 -9.13 -2.02
CA GLY A 7 11.17 -10.25 -1.08
C GLY A 7 10.33 -11.38 -1.67
N ASP A 8 10.83 -12.62 -1.63
CA ASP A 8 10.17 -13.81 -2.20
C ASP A 8 10.31 -14.95 -1.21
N THR A 9 9.19 -15.41 -0.67
CA THR A 9 9.21 -16.47 0.38
C THR A 9 7.90 -17.25 0.37
N GLY A 10 7.97 -18.50 0.86
CA GLY A 10 6.85 -19.44 0.81
C GLY A 10 6.69 -20.11 -0.55
N SER A 11 5.58 -20.80 -0.75
CA SER A 11 5.26 -21.54 -1.98
C SER A 11 3.76 -21.56 -2.23
N GLY A 12 3.34 -21.88 -3.46
CA GLY A 12 1.93 -21.89 -3.85
C GLY A 12 1.54 -20.70 -4.71
N ALA A 13 0.26 -20.32 -4.69
CA ALA A 13 -0.23 -19.19 -5.49
C ALA A 13 0.42 -17.87 -5.03
N PRO A 14 0.88 -17.03 -5.97
CA PRO A 14 1.53 -15.76 -5.63
C PRO A 14 0.58 -14.77 -4.95
N LEU A 15 1.02 -14.19 -3.82
CA LEU A 15 0.37 -13.09 -3.13
C LEU A 15 1.35 -11.91 -3.07
N VAL A 16 1.05 -10.86 -3.80
CA VAL A 16 1.86 -9.64 -3.91
C VAL A 16 1.36 -8.61 -2.90
N LEU A 17 2.25 -8.12 -2.02
CA LEU A 17 1.94 -7.13 -0.99
C LEU A 17 2.72 -5.84 -1.27
N ILE A 18 2.02 -4.77 -1.66
CA ILE A 18 2.62 -3.47 -2.02
C ILE A 18 2.49 -2.49 -0.85
N HIS A 19 3.64 -2.02 -0.34
CA HIS A 19 3.69 -1.09 0.77
C HIS A 19 3.23 0.33 0.40
N GLY A 20 2.88 1.12 1.42
CA GLY A 20 2.52 2.53 1.29
C GLY A 20 3.72 3.48 1.28
N PHE A 21 3.41 4.78 1.27
CA PHE A 21 4.37 5.86 1.40
C PHE A 21 5.25 5.70 2.66
N LEU A 22 6.55 5.96 2.57
CA LEU A 22 7.55 5.76 3.63
C LEU A 22 7.61 4.32 4.18
N GLY A 23 7.02 3.35 3.48
CA GLY A 23 7.03 1.94 3.82
C GLY A 23 8.16 1.16 3.14
N SER A 24 8.20 -0.14 3.40
CA SER A 24 9.04 -1.13 2.72
C SER A 24 8.45 -2.52 2.87
N ALA A 25 9.05 -3.52 2.22
CA ALA A 25 8.69 -4.94 2.37
C ALA A 25 8.66 -5.40 3.84
N GLU A 26 9.50 -4.82 4.70
CA GLU A 26 9.58 -5.17 6.12
C GLU A 26 8.31 -4.82 6.91
N MET A 27 7.49 -3.88 6.42
CA MET A 27 6.19 -3.57 7.04
C MET A 27 5.22 -4.77 7.03
N TRP A 28 5.46 -5.76 6.18
CA TRP A 28 4.64 -6.95 6.01
C TRP A 28 5.11 -8.17 6.82
N GLU A 29 6.07 -8.02 7.74
CA GLU A 29 6.69 -9.14 8.45
C GLU A 29 5.65 -10.10 9.09
N LEU A 30 4.59 -9.56 9.73
CA LEU A 30 3.54 -10.35 10.37
C LEU A 30 2.62 -11.06 9.36
N GLN A 31 2.40 -10.45 8.21
CA GLN A 31 1.61 -11.00 7.11
C GLN A 31 2.41 -12.09 6.38
N ILE A 32 3.71 -11.86 6.17
CA ILE A 32 4.62 -12.84 5.59
C ILE A 32 4.61 -14.11 6.45
N GLU A 33 4.82 -13.99 7.77
CA GLU A 33 4.83 -15.15 8.68
C GLU A 33 3.52 -15.94 8.65
N TYR A 34 2.39 -15.24 8.54
CA TYR A 34 1.07 -15.88 8.51
C TYR A 34 0.80 -16.58 7.17
N PHE A 35 1.05 -15.90 6.03
CA PHE A 35 0.63 -16.36 4.72
C PHE A 35 1.64 -17.27 4.01
N LYS A 36 2.94 -17.23 4.33
CA LYS A 36 3.99 -18.03 3.65
C LYS A 36 3.78 -19.53 3.70
N LYS A 37 2.93 -20.02 4.61
CA LYS A 37 2.58 -21.44 4.72
C LYS A 37 1.71 -21.94 3.56
N ASN A 38 0.95 -21.04 2.92
CA ASN A 38 -0.04 -21.39 1.90
C ASN A 38 0.11 -20.59 0.59
N TYR A 39 0.97 -19.56 0.58
CA TYR A 39 1.17 -18.65 -0.55
C TYR A 39 2.65 -18.36 -0.75
N ARG A 40 3.04 -18.16 -2.03
CA ARG A 40 4.31 -17.51 -2.36
C ARG A 40 4.14 -16.01 -2.18
N ILE A 41 4.76 -15.44 -1.16
CA ILE A 41 4.63 -14.03 -0.80
C ILE A 41 5.69 -13.21 -1.52
N LEU A 42 5.24 -12.23 -2.30
CA LEU A 42 6.10 -11.30 -3.03
C LEU A 42 5.91 -9.89 -2.46
N THR A 43 6.98 -9.32 -1.95
CA THR A 43 6.97 -7.98 -1.31
C THR A 43 7.96 -7.06 -2.02
N PRO A 44 7.52 -6.35 -3.08
CA PRO A 44 8.37 -5.38 -3.76
C PRO A 44 8.66 -4.18 -2.85
N ASP A 45 9.92 -3.75 -2.80
CA ASP A 45 10.30 -2.41 -2.36
C ASP A 45 10.22 -1.46 -3.57
N LEU A 46 9.37 -0.45 -3.48
CA LEU A 46 9.20 0.54 -4.54
C LEU A 46 10.51 1.33 -4.80
N PRO A 47 10.71 1.87 -6.02
CA PRO A 47 11.91 2.66 -6.33
C PRO A 47 12.15 3.79 -5.34
N GLY A 48 13.34 3.82 -4.73
CA GLY A 48 13.73 4.79 -3.71
C GLY A 48 13.36 4.42 -2.27
N PHE A 49 12.69 3.26 -2.04
CA PHE A 49 12.27 2.77 -0.73
C PHE A 49 12.98 1.45 -0.38
N GLY A 50 13.13 1.18 0.91
CA GLY A 50 13.67 -0.07 1.43
C GLY A 50 15.01 -0.48 0.80
N LYS A 51 15.11 -1.71 0.35
CA LYS A 51 16.31 -2.24 -0.35
C LYS A 51 16.44 -1.70 -1.79
N SER A 52 15.35 -1.12 -2.34
CA SER A 52 15.36 -0.37 -3.61
C SER A 52 15.74 1.11 -3.46
N ARG A 53 16.25 1.54 -2.30
CA ARG A 53 16.57 2.95 -1.99
C ARG A 53 17.46 3.63 -3.01
N ARG A 54 18.35 2.88 -3.68
CA ARG A 54 19.29 3.40 -4.68
C ARG A 54 18.75 3.43 -6.11
N ILE A 55 17.55 2.86 -6.33
CA ILE A 55 16.88 2.90 -7.62
C ILE A 55 16.20 4.25 -7.76
N LYS A 56 16.34 4.86 -8.96
CA LYS A 56 15.75 6.17 -9.26
C LYS A 56 14.25 6.15 -8.92
N PRO A 57 13.77 7.03 -8.03
CA PRO A 57 12.36 7.12 -7.65
C PRO A 57 11.46 7.51 -8.82
N CYS A 58 10.22 7.00 -8.78
CA CYS A 58 9.15 7.41 -9.69
C CYS A 58 8.38 8.59 -9.09
N ASP A 59 7.87 9.47 -9.94
CA ASP A 59 7.02 10.62 -9.57
C ASP A 59 5.57 10.48 -10.06
N THR A 60 5.21 9.28 -10.58
CA THR A 60 3.84 8.90 -10.92
C THR A 60 3.48 7.53 -10.33
N ILE A 61 2.20 7.34 -10.00
CA ILE A 61 1.67 6.04 -9.55
C ILE A 61 1.73 5.01 -10.68
N GLU A 62 1.51 5.43 -11.93
CA GLU A 62 1.58 4.57 -13.11
C GLU A 62 3.00 4.00 -13.32
N ASP A 63 4.05 4.81 -13.17
CA ASP A 63 5.43 4.32 -13.28
C ASP A 63 5.78 3.34 -12.16
N MET A 64 5.29 3.59 -10.92
CA MET A 64 5.45 2.64 -9.82
C MET A 64 4.74 1.31 -10.12
N ALA A 65 3.52 1.36 -10.68
CA ALA A 65 2.77 0.17 -11.10
C ALA A 65 3.52 -0.62 -12.19
N ASN A 66 4.05 0.06 -13.20
CA ASN A 66 4.86 -0.54 -14.26
C ASN A 66 6.15 -1.18 -13.72
N LYS A 67 6.82 -0.55 -12.75
CA LYS A 67 8.00 -1.17 -12.09
C LYS A 67 7.66 -2.45 -11.38
N VAL A 68 6.53 -2.50 -10.68
CA VAL A 68 6.06 -3.72 -10.02
C VAL A 68 5.72 -4.79 -11.06
N LEU A 69 4.94 -4.47 -12.09
CA LEU A 69 4.56 -5.42 -13.15
C LEU A 69 5.79 -6.01 -13.85
N ASN A 70 6.76 -5.18 -14.24
CA ASN A 70 8.01 -5.63 -14.88
C ASN A 70 8.79 -6.57 -13.95
N SER A 71 8.82 -6.27 -12.66
CA SER A 71 9.51 -7.10 -11.67
C SER A 71 8.83 -8.47 -11.47
N LEU A 72 7.50 -8.52 -11.54
CA LEU A 72 6.73 -9.77 -11.50
C LEU A 72 6.95 -10.60 -12.78
N GLU A 73 7.00 -9.96 -13.95
CA GLU A 73 7.27 -10.61 -15.23
C GLU A 73 8.65 -11.28 -15.25
N LEU A 74 9.70 -10.57 -14.79
CA LEU A 74 11.05 -11.12 -14.65
C LEU A 74 11.10 -12.38 -13.77
N ARG A 75 10.14 -12.51 -12.82
CA ARG A 75 9.98 -13.65 -11.92
C ARG A 75 8.99 -14.70 -12.43
N LYS A 76 8.53 -14.54 -13.68
CA LYS A 76 7.57 -15.44 -14.35
C LYS A 76 6.26 -15.59 -13.54
N VAL A 77 5.79 -14.49 -12.94
CA VAL A 77 4.53 -14.44 -12.18
C VAL A 77 3.42 -14.01 -13.11
N GLU A 78 2.64 -14.96 -13.63
CA GLU A 78 1.58 -14.72 -14.62
C GLU A 78 0.24 -14.35 -13.99
N LYS A 79 -0.12 -14.98 -12.89
CA LYS A 79 -1.37 -14.76 -12.14
C LYS A 79 -1.04 -14.60 -10.66
N PHE A 80 -1.67 -13.64 -10.00
CA PHE A 80 -1.39 -13.35 -8.59
C PHE A 80 -2.59 -12.74 -7.87
N TYR A 81 -2.63 -12.92 -6.56
CA TYR A 81 -3.40 -12.11 -5.63
C TYR A 81 -2.64 -10.81 -5.37
N LEU A 82 -3.36 -9.70 -5.27
CA LEU A 82 -2.74 -8.38 -5.17
C LEU A 82 -3.33 -7.58 -4.01
N LEU A 83 -2.48 -7.15 -3.08
CA LEU A 83 -2.84 -6.32 -1.95
C LEU A 83 -1.96 -5.06 -1.95
N GLY A 84 -2.56 -3.89 -1.82
CA GLY A 84 -1.85 -2.62 -1.68
C GLY A 84 -2.35 -1.78 -0.52
N HIS A 85 -1.40 -1.26 0.26
CA HIS A 85 -1.65 -0.38 1.39
C HIS A 85 -1.42 1.08 1.03
N SER A 86 -2.38 1.97 1.31
CA SER A 86 -2.21 3.42 1.18
C SER A 86 -1.79 3.84 -0.25
N MET A 87 -0.62 4.43 -0.46
CA MET A 87 -0.03 4.66 -1.78
C MET A 87 0.06 3.36 -2.59
N GLY A 88 0.41 2.23 -1.96
CA GLY A 88 0.34 0.90 -2.57
C GLY A 88 -1.08 0.54 -3.03
N GLY A 89 -2.11 1.04 -2.34
CA GLY A 89 -3.51 0.89 -2.74
C GLY A 89 -3.87 1.67 -4.01
N MET A 90 -3.22 2.82 -4.26
CA MET A 90 -3.32 3.53 -5.55
C MET A 90 -2.61 2.74 -6.65
N ILE A 91 -1.43 2.20 -6.35
CA ILE A 91 -0.63 1.39 -7.29
C ILE A 91 -1.39 0.13 -7.72
N VAL A 92 -2.07 -0.58 -6.81
CA VAL A 92 -2.82 -1.79 -7.19
C VAL A 92 -4.07 -1.47 -8.01
N GLN A 93 -4.69 -0.30 -7.83
CA GLN A 93 -5.77 0.19 -8.70
C GLN A 93 -5.22 0.49 -10.12
N GLU A 94 -4.01 1.05 -10.22
CA GLU A 94 -3.35 1.28 -11.51
C GLU A 94 -2.93 -0.05 -12.17
N ILE A 95 -2.41 -1.03 -11.41
CA ILE A 95 -2.14 -2.38 -11.92
C ILE A 95 -3.42 -3.05 -12.42
N ALA A 96 -4.55 -2.86 -11.73
CA ALA A 96 -5.84 -3.40 -12.17
C ALA A 96 -6.31 -2.79 -13.49
N LYS A 97 -5.98 -1.53 -13.77
CA LYS A 97 -6.21 -0.87 -15.07
C LYS A 97 -5.30 -1.44 -16.17
N LEU A 98 -4.01 -1.64 -15.86
CA LEU A 98 -2.99 -2.03 -16.84
C LEU A 98 -2.99 -3.54 -17.15
N ALA A 99 -3.27 -4.38 -16.16
CA ALA A 99 -3.10 -5.84 -16.21
C ALA A 99 -4.14 -6.57 -15.34
N GLY A 100 -5.38 -6.12 -15.34
CA GLY A 100 -6.46 -6.68 -14.50
C GLY A 100 -6.69 -8.16 -14.71
N GLU A 101 -6.47 -8.68 -15.92
CA GLU A 101 -6.60 -10.10 -16.26
C GLU A 101 -5.56 -10.99 -15.54
N LYS A 102 -4.44 -10.43 -15.06
CA LYS A 102 -3.42 -11.14 -14.27
C LYS A 102 -3.79 -11.25 -12.79
N ILE A 103 -4.75 -10.43 -12.32
CA ILE A 103 -5.13 -10.37 -10.90
C ILE A 103 -6.22 -11.40 -10.60
N LEU A 104 -5.94 -12.35 -9.71
CA LEU A 104 -6.91 -13.33 -9.23
C LEU A 104 -7.94 -12.67 -8.30
N LYS A 105 -7.49 -11.89 -7.33
CA LYS A 105 -8.31 -11.04 -6.44
C LYS A 105 -7.53 -9.81 -6.04
N LEU A 106 -8.24 -8.71 -5.84
CA LEU A 106 -7.69 -7.40 -5.49
C LEU A 106 -8.02 -7.03 -4.04
N ILE A 107 -7.07 -6.45 -3.31
CA ILE A 107 -7.30 -5.92 -1.97
C ILE A 107 -6.78 -4.48 -1.92
N CYS A 108 -7.70 -3.54 -1.74
CA CYS A 108 -7.42 -2.11 -1.52
C CYS A 108 -7.51 -1.82 -0.02
N TYR A 109 -6.38 -1.54 0.60
CA TYR A 109 -6.29 -1.41 2.05
C TYR A 109 -5.80 -0.02 2.47
N GLY A 110 -6.54 0.66 3.38
CA GLY A 110 -6.21 1.98 3.90
C GLY A 110 -5.95 2.99 2.77
N THR A 111 -6.81 3.02 1.75
CA THR A 111 -6.61 3.79 0.52
C THR A 111 -7.92 4.39 0.01
N GLY A 112 -7.83 5.27 -0.96
CA GLY A 112 -8.95 5.88 -1.65
C GLY A 112 -8.75 5.89 -3.17
N PRO A 113 -9.70 6.47 -3.91
CA PRO A 113 -9.66 6.52 -5.37
C PRO A 113 -8.84 7.70 -5.92
N MET A 114 -8.34 8.60 -5.06
CA MET A 114 -7.56 9.76 -5.44
C MET A 114 -6.58 10.16 -4.35
N GLY A 115 -5.50 10.85 -4.71
CA GLY A 115 -4.49 11.30 -3.76
C GLY A 115 -4.73 12.67 -3.17
N ASN A 116 -5.52 13.53 -3.83
CA ASN A 116 -5.96 14.79 -3.24
C ASN A 116 -7.18 14.53 -2.35
N ILE A 117 -6.93 14.31 -1.05
CA ILE A 117 -7.93 13.82 -0.10
C ILE A 117 -8.46 14.98 0.74
N PRO A 118 -9.75 15.36 0.59
CA PRO A 118 -10.39 16.32 1.47
C PRO A 118 -10.38 15.82 2.93
N GLY A 119 -10.03 16.69 3.87
CA GLY A 119 -10.01 16.35 5.29
C GLY A 119 -8.80 15.54 5.77
N ARG A 120 -7.81 15.27 4.91
CA ARG A 120 -6.54 14.67 5.32
C ARG A 120 -5.87 15.57 6.39
N PHE A 121 -5.17 14.96 7.36
CA PHE A 121 -4.49 15.66 8.46
C PHE A 121 -3.54 16.79 8.01
N GLU A 122 -3.01 16.76 6.78
CA GLU A 122 -2.30 17.82 6.08
C GLU A 122 -2.29 17.57 4.56
N THR A 123 -2.14 18.63 3.76
CA THR A 123 -2.04 18.48 2.30
C THR A 123 -0.67 17.89 1.89
N MET A 124 -0.60 17.29 0.69
CA MET A 124 0.66 16.78 0.15
C MET A 124 1.72 17.89 0.01
N ASP A 125 1.31 19.10 -0.38
CA ASP A 125 2.21 20.25 -0.49
C ASP A 125 2.74 20.70 0.89
N GLN A 126 1.91 20.66 1.93
CA GLN A 126 2.36 20.91 3.30
C GLN A 126 3.35 19.85 3.76
N SER A 127 3.10 18.56 3.47
CA SER A 127 4.04 17.48 3.76
C SER A 127 5.38 17.69 3.05
N ARG A 128 5.35 18.09 1.74
CA ARG A 128 6.57 18.41 0.98
C ARG A 128 7.36 19.59 1.55
N LYS A 129 6.67 20.67 1.93
CA LYS A 129 7.32 21.82 2.60
C LYS A 129 8.00 21.38 3.90
N LYS A 130 7.30 20.59 4.73
CA LYS A 130 7.86 20.05 5.98
C LYS A 130 9.02 19.08 5.74
N LEU A 131 8.98 18.27 4.68
CA LEU A 131 10.10 17.40 4.29
C LEU A 131 11.36 18.21 3.99
N LYS A 132 11.23 19.30 3.22
CA LYS A 132 12.35 20.18 2.88
C LYS A 132 12.92 20.92 4.09
N PHE A 133 12.05 21.34 5.01
CA PHE A 133 12.46 22.16 6.17
C PHE A 133 12.96 21.30 7.35
N ASN A 134 12.26 20.22 7.68
CA ASN A 134 12.51 19.40 8.86
C ASN A 134 13.37 18.15 8.57
N GLY A 135 13.63 17.86 7.29
CA GLY A 135 14.32 16.65 6.85
C GLY A 135 13.45 15.41 6.89
N LEU A 136 13.99 14.31 6.33
CA LEU A 136 13.27 13.08 6.12
C LEU A 136 12.88 12.39 7.44
N GLU A 137 13.82 12.24 8.39
CA GLU A 137 13.56 11.47 9.61
C GLU A 137 12.45 12.09 10.46
N ASN A 138 12.50 13.41 10.68
CA ASN A 138 11.46 14.11 11.44
C ASN A 138 10.11 14.05 10.74
N THR A 139 10.08 14.22 9.41
CA THR A 139 8.85 14.15 8.63
C THR A 139 8.27 12.74 8.65
N ALA A 140 9.09 11.70 8.46
CA ALA A 140 8.66 10.31 8.49
C ALA A 140 8.10 9.91 9.86
N ASN A 141 8.79 10.26 10.94
CA ASN A 141 8.33 9.99 12.31
C ASN A 141 7.00 10.68 12.61
N ARG A 142 6.84 11.95 12.22
CA ARG A 142 5.63 12.73 12.43
C ARG A 142 4.44 12.13 11.66
N ILE A 143 4.64 11.76 10.40
CA ILE A 143 3.59 11.14 9.59
C ILE A 143 3.24 9.75 10.15
N ALA A 144 4.24 8.92 10.47
CA ALA A 144 4.03 7.58 11.00
C ALA A 144 3.22 7.55 12.31
N LYS A 145 3.34 8.57 13.18
CA LYS A 145 2.50 8.70 14.38
C LYS A 145 1.01 8.73 14.05
N THR A 146 0.62 9.38 12.95
CA THR A 146 -0.79 9.46 12.54
C THR A 146 -1.37 8.13 12.06
N TRP A 147 -0.53 7.11 11.84
CA TRP A 147 -0.94 5.81 11.32
C TRP A 147 -1.39 4.81 12.41
N PHE A 148 -1.28 5.19 13.67
CA PHE A 148 -1.65 4.37 14.81
C PHE A 148 -2.55 5.14 15.78
N VAL A 149 -3.45 4.44 16.44
CA VAL A 149 -4.29 5.02 17.51
C VAL A 149 -3.42 5.43 18.69
N GLU A 150 -2.49 4.57 19.09
CA GLU A 150 -1.56 4.82 20.20
C GLU A 150 -0.27 5.55 19.78
N GLU A 151 -0.24 6.06 18.55
CA GLU A 151 0.88 6.81 17.97
C GLU A 151 2.21 6.04 18.11
N GLU A 152 3.28 6.69 18.64
CA GLU A 152 4.60 6.05 18.82
C GLU A 152 4.66 4.99 19.91
N LYS A 153 3.62 4.84 20.73
CA LYS A 153 3.52 3.78 21.75
C LYS A 153 3.05 2.45 21.19
N ALA A 154 2.52 2.45 19.96
CA ALA A 154 2.06 1.23 19.32
C ALA A 154 3.20 0.21 19.19
N LYS A 155 2.90 -1.06 19.52
CA LYS A 155 3.87 -2.16 19.59
C LYS A 155 4.79 -2.27 18.36
N TYR A 156 4.25 -2.07 17.16
CA TYR A 156 4.97 -2.24 15.90
C TYR A 156 5.35 -0.91 15.23
N PHE A 157 5.28 0.22 15.94
CA PHE A 157 5.69 1.53 15.42
C PHE A 157 7.15 1.54 14.93
N TYR A 158 8.01 0.73 15.55
CA TYR A 158 9.41 0.61 15.16
C TYR A 158 9.61 0.20 13.69
N LEU A 159 8.69 -0.59 13.11
CA LEU A 159 8.75 -0.97 11.69
C LEU A 159 8.61 0.26 10.78
N CYS A 160 7.71 1.18 11.11
CA CYS A 160 7.56 2.43 10.37
C CYS A 160 8.81 3.32 10.47
N LYS A 161 9.41 3.42 11.67
CA LYS A 161 10.68 4.14 11.84
C LYS A 161 11.80 3.54 10.99
N LYS A 162 11.90 2.20 10.98
CA LYS A 162 12.91 1.48 10.21
C LYS A 162 12.72 1.72 8.71
N ALA A 163 11.51 1.56 8.19
CA ALA A 163 11.17 1.80 6.79
C ALA A 163 11.43 3.26 6.37
N GLY A 164 11.03 4.23 7.21
CA GLY A 164 11.28 5.65 6.95
C GLY A 164 12.77 5.99 6.81
N LYS A 165 13.65 5.38 7.64
CA LYS A 165 15.11 5.53 7.53
C LYS A 165 15.70 4.93 6.26
N GLN A 166 15.03 3.93 5.68
CA GLN A 166 15.42 3.26 4.43
C GLN A 166 14.84 3.93 3.19
N THR A 167 14.09 5.01 3.33
CA THR A 167 13.58 5.82 2.21
C THR A 167 14.63 6.84 1.77
N SER A 168 14.75 7.14 0.45
CA SER A 168 15.51 8.29 -0.02
C SER A 168 14.67 9.57 0.09
N ILE A 169 15.31 10.71 0.30
CA ILE A 169 14.59 12.01 0.38
C ILE A 169 13.87 12.32 -0.94
N GLU A 170 14.49 11.95 -2.05
CA GLU A 170 13.90 12.11 -3.38
C GLU A 170 12.65 11.23 -3.54
N ALA A 171 12.68 9.97 -3.07
CA ALA A 171 11.50 9.10 -3.11
C ALA A 171 10.36 9.63 -2.22
N ALA A 172 10.69 10.23 -1.09
CA ALA A 172 9.67 10.85 -0.24
C ALA A 172 9.04 12.08 -0.94
N ASP A 173 9.80 12.95 -1.59
CA ASP A 173 9.25 14.08 -2.34
C ASP A 173 8.45 13.62 -3.56
N ASN A 174 9.01 12.73 -4.38
CA ASN A 174 8.36 12.18 -5.57
C ASN A 174 7.09 11.39 -5.25
N GLY A 175 7.09 10.61 -4.16
CA GLY A 175 5.91 9.87 -3.71
C GLY A 175 4.76 10.80 -3.33
N LEU A 176 5.04 11.95 -2.69
CA LEU A 176 4.04 12.97 -2.39
C LEU A 176 3.50 13.63 -3.68
N VAL A 177 4.36 13.86 -4.68
CA VAL A 177 3.95 14.37 -6.01
C VAL A 177 3.09 13.35 -6.72
N ALA A 178 3.53 12.09 -6.78
CA ALA A 178 2.80 11.00 -7.42
C ALA A 178 1.40 10.84 -6.84
N MET A 179 1.29 10.78 -5.50
CA MET A 179 -0.02 10.70 -4.83
C MET A 179 -0.88 11.90 -5.14
N LYS A 180 -0.36 13.15 -5.01
CA LYS A 180 -1.12 14.37 -5.23
C LYS A 180 -1.79 14.41 -6.60
N ASN A 181 -1.07 13.99 -7.62
CA ASN A 181 -1.48 14.11 -9.02
C ASN A 181 -2.31 12.91 -9.51
N TRP A 182 -2.41 11.85 -8.73
CA TRP A 182 -3.09 10.63 -9.15
C TRP A 182 -4.59 10.65 -8.83
N SER A 183 -5.38 10.13 -9.79
CA SER A 183 -6.80 9.81 -9.63
C SER A 183 -7.13 8.53 -10.41
N GLY A 184 -7.71 7.56 -9.72
CA GLY A 184 -8.25 6.33 -10.30
C GLY A 184 -9.77 6.36 -10.46
N VAL A 185 -10.44 7.47 -10.11
CA VAL A 185 -11.92 7.58 -10.06
C VAL A 185 -12.58 7.08 -11.33
N ASP A 186 -12.13 7.53 -12.49
CA ASP A 186 -12.74 7.21 -13.79
C ASP A 186 -12.61 5.72 -14.16
N ASN A 187 -11.62 5.03 -13.56
CA ASN A 187 -11.35 3.62 -13.84
C ASN A 187 -12.02 2.64 -12.86
N LEU A 188 -12.58 3.09 -11.74
CA LEU A 188 -13.14 2.19 -10.71
C LEU A 188 -14.19 1.23 -11.29
N LYS A 189 -15.08 1.70 -12.14
CA LYS A 189 -16.13 0.89 -12.81
C LYS A 189 -15.57 -0.19 -13.74
N ASN A 190 -14.31 -0.05 -14.15
CA ASN A 190 -13.63 -0.98 -15.05
C ASN A 190 -12.87 -2.08 -14.28
N ILE A 191 -12.70 -1.95 -12.97
CA ILE A 191 -12.10 -2.98 -12.12
C ILE A 191 -13.11 -4.13 -11.98
N LYS A 192 -12.87 -5.23 -12.72
CA LYS A 192 -13.77 -6.40 -12.73
C LYS A 192 -13.37 -7.46 -11.69
N ASN A 193 -12.18 -7.35 -11.14
CA ASN A 193 -11.66 -8.27 -10.16
C ASN A 193 -12.52 -8.28 -8.89
N LYS A 194 -12.71 -9.47 -8.29
CA LYS A 194 -13.28 -9.56 -6.95
C LYS A 194 -12.39 -8.77 -6.00
N THR A 195 -12.95 -7.75 -5.37
CA THR A 195 -12.18 -6.75 -4.62
C THR A 195 -12.60 -6.71 -3.16
N LEU A 196 -11.63 -6.71 -2.26
CA LEU A 196 -11.83 -6.43 -0.84
C LEU A 196 -11.26 -5.04 -0.51
N ILE A 197 -12.06 -4.22 0.13
CA ILE A 197 -11.63 -2.94 0.67
C ILE A 197 -11.53 -3.09 2.18
N ILE A 198 -10.37 -2.73 2.77
CA ILE A 198 -10.15 -2.78 4.23
C ILE A 198 -9.82 -1.38 4.72
N TRP A 199 -10.46 -0.98 5.82
CA TRP A 199 -10.24 0.34 6.41
C TRP A 199 -10.39 0.31 7.94
N GLY A 200 -9.51 1.06 8.63
CA GLY A 200 -9.61 1.31 10.07
C GLY A 200 -10.47 2.55 10.33
N ASP A 201 -11.42 2.46 11.25
CA ASP A 201 -12.40 3.53 11.49
C ASP A 201 -11.81 4.80 12.11
N GLN A 202 -10.56 4.76 12.56
CA GLN A 202 -9.80 5.91 13.09
C GLN A 202 -8.67 6.37 12.16
N ASP A 203 -8.72 5.99 10.89
CA ASP A 203 -7.73 6.38 9.89
C ASP A 203 -7.75 7.91 9.68
N LYS A 204 -6.60 8.57 9.95
CA LYS A 204 -6.41 10.02 9.78
C LYS A 204 -5.91 10.39 8.37
N ALA A 205 -5.55 9.40 7.54
CA ALA A 205 -5.08 9.62 6.17
C ALA A 205 -6.23 9.53 5.16
N TYR A 206 -7.15 8.57 5.32
CA TYR A 206 -8.32 8.37 4.46
C TYR A 206 -9.58 8.31 5.30
N ASN A 207 -10.58 9.11 4.93
CA ASN A 207 -11.89 9.12 5.60
C ASN A 207 -12.85 8.08 5.00
N TYR A 208 -14.02 7.93 5.63
CA TYR A 208 -15.05 6.98 5.20
C TYR A 208 -15.55 7.23 3.76
N ASP A 209 -15.68 8.50 3.34
CA ASP A 209 -16.19 8.84 2.01
C ASP A 209 -15.25 8.35 0.90
N GLN A 210 -13.93 8.34 1.15
CA GLN A 210 -12.94 7.79 0.21
C GLN A 210 -13.11 6.28 0.02
N VAL A 211 -13.25 5.52 1.10
CA VAL A 211 -13.44 4.07 1.03
C VAL A 211 -14.84 3.72 0.53
N LYS A 212 -15.85 4.50 0.88
CA LYS A 212 -17.20 4.37 0.35
C LYS A 212 -17.23 4.57 -1.17
N THR A 213 -16.49 5.56 -1.67
CA THR A 213 -16.35 5.79 -3.12
C THR A 213 -15.78 4.56 -3.83
N LEU A 214 -14.76 3.90 -3.27
CA LEU A 214 -14.25 2.63 -3.81
C LEU A 214 -15.34 1.56 -3.82
N LYS A 215 -16.05 1.39 -2.69
CA LYS A 215 -17.11 0.37 -2.53
C LYS A 215 -18.26 0.57 -3.51
N ASP A 216 -18.69 1.81 -3.70
CA ASP A 216 -19.85 2.12 -4.54
C ASP A 216 -19.54 2.02 -6.04
N ASN A 217 -18.27 2.22 -6.44
CA ASN A 217 -17.89 2.31 -7.85
C ASN A 217 -17.12 1.10 -8.38
N ILE A 218 -16.59 0.22 -7.52
CA ILE A 218 -16.01 -1.07 -7.95
C ILE A 218 -17.11 -2.12 -7.93
N PRO A 219 -17.57 -2.66 -9.09
CA PRO A 219 -18.79 -3.47 -9.16
C PRO A 219 -18.78 -4.72 -8.29
N ASN A 220 -17.64 -5.39 -8.16
CA ASN A 220 -17.49 -6.65 -7.42
C ASN A 220 -16.63 -6.45 -6.17
N SER A 221 -17.07 -5.56 -5.29
CA SER A 221 -16.30 -5.21 -4.10
C SER A 221 -17.06 -5.47 -2.79
N ASP A 222 -16.31 -5.78 -1.73
CA ASP A 222 -16.76 -5.85 -0.35
C ASP A 222 -15.94 -4.87 0.49
N LEU A 223 -16.59 -4.23 1.49
CA LEU A 223 -15.93 -3.35 2.46
C LEU A 223 -15.90 -4.00 3.84
N LYS A 224 -14.72 -4.04 4.44
CA LYS A 224 -14.49 -4.43 5.83
C LYS A 224 -13.93 -3.26 6.63
N ILE A 225 -14.67 -2.83 7.64
CA ILE A 225 -14.27 -1.78 8.58
C ILE A 225 -13.78 -2.45 9.85
N ILE A 226 -12.54 -2.19 10.24
CA ILE A 226 -11.95 -2.70 11.48
C ILE A 226 -11.97 -1.58 12.50
N LYS A 227 -12.77 -1.77 13.55
CA LYS A 227 -13.00 -0.75 14.59
C LYS A 227 -11.79 -0.60 15.51
N GLY A 228 -11.58 0.62 16.01
CA GLY A 228 -10.51 0.93 16.94
C GLY A 228 -9.10 0.77 16.34
N CYS A 229 -8.97 0.98 15.03
CA CYS A 229 -7.70 0.97 14.31
C CYS A 229 -7.55 2.22 13.45
N SER A 230 -6.34 2.69 13.34
CA SER A 230 -5.96 3.77 12.43
C SER A 230 -5.51 3.20 11.06
N HIS A 231 -4.57 3.85 10.42
CA HIS A 231 -4.12 3.54 9.06
C HIS A 231 -3.38 2.20 8.93
N ASN A 232 -2.62 1.80 9.97
CA ASN A 232 -1.81 0.57 9.97
C ASN A 232 -2.51 -0.61 10.66
N VAL A 233 -3.75 -0.94 10.25
CA VAL A 233 -4.54 -2.06 10.82
C VAL A 233 -3.75 -3.37 10.85
N HIS A 234 -2.94 -3.66 9.82
CA HIS A 234 -2.11 -4.86 9.71
C HIS A 234 -1.03 -4.98 10.79
N LEU A 235 -0.71 -3.86 11.48
CA LEU A 235 0.20 -3.79 12.63
C LEU A 235 -0.55 -3.62 13.95
N GLU A 236 -1.67 -2.92 13.97
CA GLU A 236 -2.46 -2.70 15.19
C GLU A 236 -3.27 -3.96 15.58
N LYS A 237 -3.90 -4.62 14.59
CA LYS A 237 -4.68 -5.86 14.77
C LYS A 237 -4.30 -6.94 13.76
N PRO A 238 -3.05 -7.43 13.79
CA PRO A 238 -2.52 -8.34 12.76
C PRO A 238 -3.32 -9.63 12.62
N TYR A 239 -3.83 -10.19 13.71
CA TYR A 239 -4.62 -11.41 13.66
C TYR A 239 -5.95 -11.21 12.92
N GLU A 240 -6.71 -10.16 13.28
CA GLU A 240 -8.00 -9.82 12.65
C GLU A 240 -7.80 -9.50 11.16
N PHE A 241 -6.79 -8.67 10.84
CA PHE A 241 -6.44 -8.35 9.46
C PHE A 241 -6.11 -9.61 8.64
N ASN A 242 -5.22 -10.47 9.17
CA ASN A 242 -4.81 -11.69 8.48
C ASN A 242 -5.97 -12.68 8.29
N THR A 243 -6.88 -12.78 9.26
CA THR A 243 -8.08 -13.62 9.16
C THR A 243 -9.00 -13.12 8.04
N ILE A 244 -9.32 -11.83 8.00
CA ILE A 244 -10.17 -11.23 6.97
C ILE A 244 -9.57 -11.43 5.56
N VAL A 245 -8.27 -11.16 5.40
CA VAL A 245 -7.56 -11.36 4.13
C VAL A 245 -7.56 -12.85 3.75
N GLY A 246 -7.23 -13.73 4.70
CA GLY A 246 -7.19 -15.18 4.45
C GLY A 246 -8.54 -15.77 4.04
N GLU A 247 -9.64 -15.35 4.69
CA GLU A 247 -10.99 -15.75 4.30
C GLU A 247 -11.35 -15.26 2.90
N PHE A 248 -11.00 -14.01 2.58
CA PHE A 248 -11.26 -13.46 1.25
C PHE A 248 -10.48 -14.21 0.17
N LEU A 249 -9.21 -14.54 0.40
CA LEU A 249 -8.39 -15.27 -0.58
C LEU A 249 -8.93 -16.69 -0.85
N LYS A 250 -9.50 -17.37 0.15
CA LYS A 250 -10.04 -18.75 0.05
C LYS A 250 -11.43 -18.82 -0.59
N LYS A 251 -12.27 -17.81 -0.45
CA LYS A 251 -13.64 -17.82 -1.02
C LYS A 251 -13.57 -17.87 -2.56
N ASN A 252 -14.26 -18.81 -3.17
CA ASN A 252 -14.43 -18.89 -4.63
C ASN A 252 -15.22 -17.69 -5.19
#